data_9f6071b4fc5de827a0eeb90a8ceb5b1e
#
_entry.id   9f6071b4fc5de827a0eeb90a8ceb5b1e
#
_cell.length_a   1.000
_cell.length_b   1.000
_cell.length_c   1.000
_cell.angle_alpha   90.00
_cell.angle_beta   90.00
_cell.angle_gamma   90.00
#
_symmetry.space_group_name_H-M   'P 1'
#
loop_
_entity.id
_entity.type
_entity.pdbx_description
1 polymer ?
#
loop_
_entity_poly.entity_id
_entity_poly.type
_entity_poly.pdbx_seq_one_letter_code
_entity_poly.pdbx_strand_id
1 'polypeptide(L)'
;SLFSLFIFLKLNLTYPITYLKGVSVQRATLIYTELGIKTCNDLLYFFPFRYIDKTTFYTVKELQTNTSEVQIVGKITKVKSVAQKRGSRLVATFEDATGTMELVWFKGQKWIKEALKINEPYVVFGKLNHYNGRFSIPHPEMEEVSAYKKKLQSKMQPVYPSTEKLTNSGVSNKMIRIYVQQVLQQFY
;
A
#
# COMPACT_ATOMS: atom_id res chain seq x y z
N SER A 1 14.18 -44.00 11.81
CA SER A 1 13.03 -43.11 12.02
C SER A 1 13.57 -41.72 12.32
N LEU A 2 13.77 -40.92 11.27
CA LEU A 2 14.19 -39.52 11.38
C LEU A 2 12.98 -38.69 11.78
N PHE A 3 12.85 -38.43 13.08
CA PHE A 3 11.98 -37.37 13.59
C PHE A 3 12.61 -36.04 13.17
N SER A 4 12.06 -35.43 12.14
CA SER A 4 12.33 -34.06 11.75
C SER A 4 11.93 -33.15 12.92
N LEU A 5 12.93 -32.64 13.60
CA LEU A 5 12.81 -31.65 14.65
C LEU A 5 12.49 -30.29 14.00
N PHE A 6 11.25 -30.09 13.55
CA PHE A 6 10.75 -28.76 13.29
C PHE A 6 10.58 -28.04 14.64
N ILE A 7 11.66 -27.47 15.12
CA ILE A 7 11.58 -26.44 16.15
C ILE A 7 10.89 -25.25 15.48
N PHE A 8 9.57 -25.17 15.61
CA PHE A 8 8.85 -23.92 15.45
C PHE A 8 9.43 -22.98 16.52
N LEU A 9 10.37 -22.14 16.11
CA LEU A 9 10.85 -21.07 16.96
C LEU A 9 9.62 -20.18 17.23
N LYS A 10 8.97 -20.40 18.36
CA LYS A 10 7.85 -19.58 18.80
C LYS A 10 8.39 -18.17 18.97
N LEU A 11 7.95 -17.24 18.14
CA LEU A 11 8.40 -15.86 18.18
C LEU A 11 8.17 -15.32 19.60
N ASN A 12 9.22 -14.87 20.27
CA ASN A 12 9.08 -14.23 21.58
C ASN A 12 8.85 -12.73 21.36
N LEU A 13 7.93 -12.13 22.10
CA LEU A 13 7.63 -10.70 22.03
C LEU A 13 8.86 -9.81 22.29
N THR A 14 9.83 -10.30 23.03
CA THR A 14 11.10 -9.59 23.29
C THR A 14 12.07 -9.60 22.11
N TYR A 15 11.80 -10.42 21.09
CA TYR A 15 12.69 -10.49 19.92
C TYR A 15 12.67 -9.20 19.11
N PRO A 16 13.83 -8.80 18.54
CA PRO A 16 13.89 -7.67 17.62
C PRO A 16 12.99 -7.89 16.41
N ILE A 17 12.46 -6.81 15.84
CA ILE A 17 11.62 -6.87 14.62
C ILE A 17 12.36 -7.42 13.39
N THR A 18 13.69 -7.52 13.43
CA THR A 18 14.50 -8.17 12.38
C THR A 18 14.21 -9.66 12.20
N TYR A 19 13.55 -10.30 13.18
CA TYR A 19 13.06 -11.68 13.05
C TYR A 19 11.83 -11.79 12.15
N LEU A 20 11.17 -10.68 11.83
CA LEU A 20 10.00 -10.67 10.94
C LEU A 20 10.45 -10.73 9.49
N LYS A 21 9.69 -11.46 8.69
CA LYS A 21 9.95 -11.56 7.25
C LYS A 21 9.82 -10.19 6.58
N GLY A 22 10.84 -9.80 5.83
CA GLY A 22 10.89 -8.53 5.09
C GLY A 22 11.44 -7.35 5.89
N VAL A 23 11.89 -7.57 7.13
CA VAL A 23 12.56 -6.54 7.94
C VAL A 23 14.08 -6.74 7.89
N SER A 24 14.77 -5.96 7.04
CA SER A 24 16.22 -5.89 7.06
C SER A 24 16.72 -5.07 8.25
N VAL A 25 18.02 -5.18 8.56
CA VAL A 25 18.66 -4.37 9.62
C VAL A 25 18.49 -2.87 9.35
N GLN A 26 18.65 -2.44 8.10
CA GLN A 26 18.44 -1.03 7.73
C GLN A 26 17.00 -0.56 7.95
N ARG A 27 16.01 -1.38 7.59
CA ARG A 27 14.60 -1.08 7.85
C ARG A 27 14.29 -1.04 9.34
N ALA A 28 14.82 -1.99 10.11
CA ALA A 28 14.65 -2.01 11.57
C ALA A 28 15.25 -0.77 12.23
N THR A 29 16.44 -0.35 11.81
CA THR A 29 17.08 0.87 12.30
C THR A 29 16.25 2.11 11.98
N LEU A 30 15.72 2.20 10.77
CA LEU A 30 14.86 3.32 10.36
C LEU A 30 13.55 3.34 11.14
N ILE A 31 12.88 2.18 11.30
CA ILE A 31 11.64 2.05 12.07
C ILE A 31 11.89 2.45 13.54
N TYR A 32 13.01 2.04 14.12
CA TYR A 32 13.38 2.44 15.48
C TYR A 32 13.61 3.96 15.59
N THR A 33 14.35 4.53 14.66
CA THR A 33 14.67 5.97 14.67
C THR A 33 13.42 6.84 14.52
N GLU A 34 12.49 6.44 13.66
CA GLU A 34 11.29 7.24 13.32
C GLU A 34 10.09 6.96 14.24
N LEU A 35 9.94 5.74 14.74
CA LEU A 35 8.75 5.30 15.49
C LEU A 35 9.06 4.76 16.89
N GLY A 36 10.33 4.60 17.25
CA GLY A 36 10.73 4.02 18.55
C GLY A 36 10.49 2.52 18.68
N ILE A 37 10.17 1.82 17.60
CA ILE A 37 9.83 0.39 17.60
C ILE A 37 11.11 -0.44 17.41
N LYS A 38 11.45 -1.28 18.38
CA LYS A 38 12.62 -2.13 18.38
C LYS A 38 12.29 -3.62 18.42
N THR A 39 11.28 -3.99 19.21
CA THR A 39 10.89 -5.37 19.46
C THR A 39 9.51 -5.69 18.87
N CYS A 40 9.20 -6.98 18.78
CA CYS A 40 7.87 -7.44 18.40
C CYS A 40 6.79 -6.95 19.41
N ASN A 41 7.15 -6.80 20.68
CA ASN A 41 6.26 -6.23 21.69
C ASN A 41 5.95 -4.76 21.40
N ASP A 42 6.96 -3.94 21.04
CA ASP A 42 6.74 -2.55 20.68
C ASP A 42 5.79 -2.43 19.48
N LEU A 43 5.97 -3.31 18.49
CA LEU A 43 5.11 -3.34 17.31
C LEU A 43 3.67 -3.76 17.64
N LEU A 44 3.47 -4.70 18.59
CA LEU A 44 2.16 -5.11 19.04
C LEU A 44 1.39 -3.99 19.73
N TYR A 45 2.08 -3.15 20.51
CA TYR A 45 1.51 -1.98 21.18
C TYR A 45 1.49 -0.71 20.32
N PHE A 46 1.94 -0.79 19.07
CA PHE A 46 1.87 0.32 18.12
C PHE A 46 0.47 0.38 17.51
N PHE A 47 -0.38 1.22 18.07
CA PHE A 47 -1.79 1.31 17.67
C PHE A 47 -1.99 2.17 16.42
N PRO A 48 -2.92 1.79 15.53
CA PRO A 48 -3.32 2.63 14.42
C PRO A 48 -4.05 3.89 14.94
N PHE A 49 -3.88 5.02 14.23
CA PHE A 49 -4.58 6.24 14.60
C PHE A 49 -5.95 6.36 13.91
N ARG A 50 -6.20 5.59 12.85
CA ARG A 50 -7.50 5.50 12.16
C ARG A 50 -7.63 4.19 11.40
N TYR A 51 -8.84 3.91 10.93
CA TYR A 51 -9.15 2.82 10.02
C TYR A 51 -9.72 3.37 8.71
N ILE A 52 -9.35 2.74 7.58
CA ILE A 52 -9.89 3.02 6.26
C ILE A 52 -10.94 1.97 5.94
N ASP A 53 -12.14 2.43 5.58
CA ASP A 53 -13.19 1.56 5.07
C ASP A 53 -12.92 1.25 3.59
N LYS A 54 -12.57 0.00 3.29
CA LYS A 54 -12.38 -0.52 1.92
C LYS A 54 -13.59 -1.33 1.42
N THR A 55 -14.77 -1.15 2.02
CA THR A 55 -16.00 -1.79 1.53
C THR A 55 -16.72 -0.98 0.47
N THR A 56 -16.49 0.34 0.45
CA THR A 56 -17.16 1.26 -0.48
C THR A 56 -16.34 1.41 -1.76
N PHE A 57 -16.98 1.16 -2.91
CA PHE A 57 -16.43 1.44 -4.23
C PHE A 57 -17.12 2.66 -4.82
N TYR A 58 -16.33 3.51 -5.46
CA TYR A 58 -16.77 4.67 -6.21
C TYR A 58 -16.68 4.40 -7.71
N THR A 59 -17.54 5.07 -8.48
CA THR A 59 -17.33 5.25 -9.93
C THR A 59 -16.67 6.59 -10.19
N VAL A 60 -16.03 6.75 -11.35
CA VAL A 60 -15.38 8.02 -11.72
C VAL A 60 -16.38 9.19 -11.70
N LYS A 61 -17.64 8.95 -12.11
CA LYS A 61 -18.71 9.96 -12.11
C LYS A 61 -19.10 10.44 -10.70
N GLU A 62 -18.94 9.60 -9.67
CA GLU A 62 -19.27 9.93 -8.28
C GLU A 62 -18.20 10.72 -7.56
N LEU A 63 -17.03 10.92 -8.18
CA LEU A 63 -15.93 11.63 -7.55
C LEU A 63 -16.26 13.11 -7.35
N GLN A 64 -15.95 13.61 -6.15
CA GLN A 64 -16.14 14.99 -5.76
C GLN A 64 -14.85 15.57 -5.19
N THR A 65 -14.69 16.90 -5.27
CA THR A 65 -13.48 17.59 -4.81
C THR A 65 -13.24 17.49 -3.31
N ASN A 66 -14.26 17.19 -2.52
CA ASN A 66 -14.18 16.96 -1.07
C ASN A 66 -13.96 15.50 -0.68
N THR A 67 -13.93 14.58 -1.64
CA THR A 67 -13.64 13.16 -1.39
C THR A 67 -12.13 13.00 -1.10
N SER A 68 -11.78 12.43 0.04
CA SER A 68 -10.37 12.33 0.45
C SER A 68 -9.68 11.07 -0.08
N GLU A 69 -10.30 9.92 0.07
CA GLU A 69 -9.77 8.61 -0.34
C GLU A 69 -10.86 7.83 -1.07
N VAL A 70 -10.46 7.15 -2.12
CA VAL A 70 -11.39 6.41 -2.98
C VAL A 70 -10.85 5.04 -3.33
N GLN A 71 -11.79 4.10 -3.54
CA GLN A 71 -11.53 2.80 -4.12
C GLN A 71 -12.39 2.66 -5.37
N ILE A 72 -11.76 2.38 -6.51
CA ILE A 72 -12.41 2.34 -7.83
C ILE A 72 -11.98 1.08 -8.56
N VAL A 73 -12.89 0.46 -9.29
CA VAL A 73 -12.59 -0.61 -10.24
C VAL A 73 -12.63 -0.05 -11.66
N GLY A 74 -11.57 -0.28 -12.40
CA GLY A 74 -11.47 0.16 -13.79
C GLY A 74 -10.26 -0.46 -14.49
N LYS A 75 -9.94 0.03 -15.67
CA LYS A 75 -8.80 -0.45 -16.46
C LYS A 75 -7.90 0.70 -16.87
N ILE A 76 -6.63 0.38 -17.13
CA ILE A 76 -5.69 1.32 -17.70
C ILE A 76 -5.82 1.24 -19.22
N THR A 77 -6.09 2.38 -19.88
CA THR A 77 -6.23 2.45 -21.34
C THR A 77 -4.98 3.04 -22.00
N LYS A 78 -4.22 3.86 -21.29
CA LYS A 78 -3.02 4.53 -21.82
C LYS A 78 -2.02 4.83 -20.72
N VAL A 79 -0.73 4.70 -21.03
CA VAL A 79 0.38 5.08 -20.14
C VAL A 79 1.34 5.97 -20.90
N LYS A 80 1.72 7.11 -20.30
CA LYS A 80 2.66 8.07 -20.88
C LYS A 80 3.61 8.65 -19.82
N SER A 81 4.81 8.98 -20.22
CA SER A 81 5.73 9.80 -19.43
C SER A 81 5.52 11.27 -19.78
N VAL A 82 5.37 12.12 -18.79
CA VAL A 82 5.16 13.56 -18.94
C VAL A 82 6.34 14.29 -18.33
N ALA A 83 7.04 15.09 -19.13
CA ALA A 83 8.14 15.91 -18.67
C ALA A 83 7.65 17.01 -17.71
N GLN A 84 8.47 17.34 -16.71
CA GLN A 84 8.27 18.42 -15.77
C GLN A 84 9.52 19.31 -15.73
N LYS A 85 9.43 20.47 -15.07
CA LYS A 85 10.59 21.37 -14.89
C LYS A 85 11.80 20.66 -14.25
N ARG A 86 11.57 19.70 -13.39
CA ARG A 86 12.59 18.84 -12.79
C ARG A 86 12.14 17.38 -12.89
N GLY A 87 12.70 16.65 -13.89
CA GLY A 87 12.41 15.24 -14.11
C GLY A 87 11.16 14.95 -14.93
N SER A 88 10.52 13.83 -14.65
CA SER A 88 9.30 13.37 -15.32
C SER A 88 8.34 12.73 -14.33
N ARG A 89 7.10 12.55 -14.74
CA ARG A 89 6.10 11.73 -14.05
C ARG A 89 5.51 10.71 -15.01
N LEU A 90 5.17 9.55 -14.49
CA LEU A 90 4.38 8.56 -15.23
C LEU A 90 2.91 8.85 -14.98
N VAL A 91 2.12 8.88 -16.05
CA VAL A 91 0.67 9.11 -16.00
C VAL A 91 -0.03 7.98 -16.74
N ALA A 92 -0.94 7.31 -16.07
CA ALA A 92 -1.84 6.33 -16.68
C ALA A 92 -3.25 6.90 -16.74
N THR A 93 -3.92 6.75 -17.88
CA THR A 93 -5.36 6.99 -18.01
C THR A 93 -6.09 5.77 -17.48
N PHE A 94 -6.88 5.98 -16.45
CA PHE A 94 -7.71 4.97 -15.79
C PHE A 94 -9.18 5.25 -16.11
N GLU A 95 -9.91 4.21 -16.49
CA GLU A 95 -11.25 4.31 -17.03
C GLU A 95 -12.18 3.27 -16.40
N ASP A 96 -13.36 3.70 -16.01
CA ASP A 96 -14.51 2.83 -15.75
C ASP A 96 -15.65 3.09 -16.76
N ALA A 97 -16.80 2.47 -16.58
CA ALA A 97 -17.96 2.66 -17.46
C ALA A 97 -18.54 4.09 -17.42
N THR A 98 -18.15 4.93 -16.47
CA THR A 98 -18.73 6.25 -16.19
C THR A 98 -17.84 7.42 -16.56
N GLY A 99 -16.51 7.19 -16.72
CA GLY A 99 -15.58 8.26 -17.02
C GLY A 99 -14.13 7.85 -16.94
N THR A 100 -13.25 8.86 -17.01
CA THR A 100 -11.79 8.68 -16.97
C THR A 100 -11.18 9.54 -15.89
N MET A 101 -10.07 9.07 -15.31
CA MET A 101 -9.22 9.80 -14.38
C MET A 101 -7.75 9.44 -14.60
N GLU A 102 -6.84 10.07 -13.87
CA GLU A 102 -5.41 9.80 -13.99
C GLU A 102 -4.85 9.09 -12.75
N LEU A 103 -3.94 8.14 -12.97
CA LEU A 103 -3.05 7.59 -11.95
C LEU A 103 -1.65 8.15 -12.20
N VAL A 104 -0.97 8.64 -11.16
CA VAL A 104 0.26 9.40 -11.32
C VAL A 104 1.36 8.86 -10.42
N TRP A 105 2.58 8.68 -10.99
CA TRP A 105 3.77 8.30 -10.24
C TRP A 105 4.93 9.24 -10.53
N PHE A 106 5.55 9.72 -9.46
CA PHE A 106 6.73 10.57 -9.51
C PHE A 106 8.03 9.79 -9.29
N LYS A 107 7.93 8.59 -8.68
CA LYS A 107 9.05 7.70 -8.39
C LYS A 107 8.77 6.29 -8.91
N GLY A 108 9.83 5.51 -9.16
CA GLY A 108 9.70 4.12 -9.59
C GLY A 108 9.10 3.91 -10.98
N GLN A 109 9.11 4.93 -11.83
CA GLN A 109 8.36 4.97 -13.10
C GLN A 109 8.71 3.84 -14.06
N LYS A 110 9.98 3.43 -14.13
CA LYS A 110 10.44 2.39 -15.06
C LYS A 110 9.78 1.06 -14.75
N TRP A 111 9.93 0.56 -13.54
CA TRP A 111 9.39 -0.73 -13.15
C TRP A 111 7.85 -0.73 -13.06
N ILE A 112 7.23 0.41 -12.69
CA ILE A 112 5.77 0.56 -12.70
C ILE A 112 5.26 0.44 -14.14
N LYS A 113 5.87 1.15 -15.09
CA LYS A 113 5.49 1.10 -16.51
C LYS A 113 5.58 -0.31 -17.09
N GLU A 114 6.60 -1.08 -16.69
CA GLU A 114 6.79 -2.48 -17.11
C GLU A 114 5.74 -3.42 -16.48
N ALA A 115 5.29 -3.14 -15.26
CA ALA A 115 4.34 -3.97 -14.53
C ALA A 115 2.87 -3.69 -14.90
N LEU A 116 2.55 -2.49 -15.39
CA LEU A 116 1.18 -2.13 -15.75
C LEU A 116 0.71 -2.85 -17.02
N LYS A 117 -0.46 -3.47 -16.93
CA LYS A 117 -1.11 -4.16 -18.04
C LYS A 117 -2.25 -3.30 -18.59
N ILE A 118 -2.20 -3.01 -19.89
CA ILE A 118 -3.24 -2.24 -20.59
C ILE A 118 -4.49 -3.12 -20.75
N ASN A 119 -5.66 -2.51 -20.55
CA ASN A 119 -6.99 -3.13 -20.62
C ASN A 119 -7.30 -4.23 -19.59
N GLU A 120 -6.37 -4.54 -18.67
CA GLU A 120 -6.65 -5.41 -17.53
C GLU A 120 -7.41 -4.65 -16.43
N PRO A 121 -8.38 -5.29 -15.76
CA PRO A 121 -9.11 -4.66 -14.68
C PRO A 121 -8.32 -4.63 -13.37
N TYR A 122 -8.26 -3.45 -12.77
CA TYR A 122 -7.62 -3.19 -11.48
C TYR A 122 -8.60 -2.66 -10.45
N VAL A 123 -8.39 -3.02 -9.19
CA VAL A 123 -8.88 -2.28 -8.03
C VAL A 123 -7.81 -1.27 -7.66
N VAL A 124 -8.15 0.00 -7.63
CA VAL A 124 -7.27 1.11 -7.32
C VAL A 124 -7.75 1.80 -6.06
N PHE A 125 -6.87 2.05 -5.11
CA PHE A 125 -7.15 2.78 -3.88
C PHE A 125 -6.12 3.88 -3.66
N GLY A 126 -6.56 5.04 -3.20
CA GLY A 126 -5.67 6.11 -2.79
C GLY A 126 -6.36 7.44 -2.54
N LYS A 127 -5.53 8.42 -2.18
CA LYS A 127 -5.97 9.79 -1.94
C LYS A 127 -6.30 10.46 -3.27
N LEU A 128 -7.51 11.02 -3.34
CA LEU A 128 -7.97 11.73 -4.52
C LEU A 128 -7.40 13.15 -4.56
N ASN A 129 -6.84 13.51 -5.70
CA ASN A 129 -6.46 14.89 -6.03
C ASN A 129 -7.32 15.42 -7.17
N HIS A 130 -7.63 16.70 -7.12
CA HIS A 130 -8.31 17.43 -8.19
C HIS A 130 -7.48 18.63 -8.62
N TYR A 131 -7.13 18.68 -9.92
CA TYR A 131 -6.36 19.78 -10.50
C TYR A 131 -6.78 20.01 -11.95
N ASN A 132 -7.03 21.27 -12.31
CA ASN A 132 -7.46 21.68 -13.65
C ASN A 132 -8.63 20.86 -14.21
N GLY A 133 -9.66 20.62 -13.40
CA GLY A 133 -10.86 19.87 -13.79
C GLY A 133 -10.65 18.37 -13.94
N ARG A 134 -9.50 17.81 -13.54
CA ARG A 134 -9.20 16.38 -13.63
C ARG A 134 -8.95 15.79 -12.26
N PHE A 135 -9.52 14.62 -12.04
CA PHE A 135 -9.21 13.80 -10.87
C PHE A 135 -7.98 12.94 -11.12
N SER A 136 -7.17 12.77 -10.10
CA SER A 136 -6.01 11.88 -10.13
C SER A 136 -5.75 11.25 -8.77
N ILE A 137 -5.11 10.09 -8.78
CA ILE A 137 -4.57 9.44 -7.58
C ILE A 137 -3.05 9.34 -7.74
N PRO A 138 -2.27 10.08 -6.92
CA PRO A 138 -0.83 9.94 -6.90
C PRO A 138 -0.42 8.68 -6.13
N HIS A 139 0.50 7.91 -6.67
CA HIS A 139 1.03 6.69 -6.08
C HIS A 139 -0.06 5.73 -5.54
N PRO A 140 -1.06 5.34 -6.36
CA PRO A 140 -2.16 4.49 -5.91
C PRO A 140 -1.68 3.12 -5.43
N GLU A 141 -2.39 2.55 -4.46
CA GLU A 141 -2.38 1.11 -4.25
C GLU A 141 -3.19 0.45 -5.38
N MET A 142 -2.63 -0.56 -6.02
CA MET A 142 -3.26 -1.25 -7.15
C MET A 142 -3.17 -2.75 -7.00
N GLU A 143 -4.22 -3.43 -7.40
CA GLU A 143 -4.27 -4.89 -7.46
C GLU A 143 -5.15 -5.33 -8.63
N GLU A 144 -4.71 -6.34 -9.38
CA GLU A 144 -5.55 -6.95 -10.40
C GLU A 144 -6.85 -7.50 -9.77
N VAL A 145 -7.99 -7.28 -10.41
CA VAL A 145 -9.29 -7.73 -9.87
C VAL A 145 -9.31 -9.23 -9.60
N SER A 146 -8.63 -10.02 -10.41
CA SER A 146 -8.51 -11.47 -10.22
C SER A 146 -7.79 -11.84 -8.91
N ALA A 147 -6.75 -11.10 -8.54
CA ALA A 147 -6.04 -11.28 -7.28
C ALA A 147 -6.83 -10.74 -6.10
N TYR A 148 -7.48 -9.58 -6.27
CA TYR A 148 -8.34 -8.98 -5.25
C TYR A 148 -9.46 -9.91 -4.80
N LYS A 149 -10.13 -10.59 -5.75
CA LYS A 149 -11.21 -11.56 -5.45
C LYS A 149 -10.75 -12.77 -4.65
N LYS A 150 -9.47 -13.14 -4.72
CA LYS A 150 -8.90 -14.28 -3.99
C LYS A 150 -8.53 -13.94 -2.55
N LYS A 151 -8.40 -12.67 -2.22
CA LYS A 151 -8.04 -12.23 -0.87
C LYS A 151 -9.28 -12.06 -0.01
N LEU A 152 -9.22 -12.56 1.24
CA LEU A 152 -10.15 -12.15 2.29
C LEU A 152 -9.76 -10.72 2.71
N GLN A 153 -10.51 -9.75 2.23
CA GLN A 153 -10.27 -8.35 2.60
C GLN A 153 -10.92 -8.05 3.95
N SER A 154 -10.16 -7.45 4.84
CA SER A 154 -10.73 -6.82 6.03
C SER A 154 -11.62 -5.66 5.60
N LYS A 155 -12.83 -5.57 6.17
CA LYS A 155 -13.75 -4.45 5.91
C LYS A 155 -13.16 -3.10 6.34
N MET A 156 -12.35 -3.12 7.41
CA MET A 156 -11.67 -1.95 7.94
C MET A 156 -10.16 -2.17 7.91
N GLN A 157 -9.44 -1.21 7.37
CA GLN A 157 -7.97 -1.28 7.28
C GLN A 157 -7.33 -0.29 8.25
N PRO A 158 -6.44 -0.77 9.18
CA PRO A 158 -5.75 0.11 10.11
C PRO A 158 -4.73 1.00 9.38
N VAL A 159 -4.64 2.26 9.79
CA VAL A 159 -3.62 3.22 9.37
C VAL A 159 -2.78 3.58 10.59
N TYR A 160 -1.49 3.27 10.51
CA TYR A 160 -0.53 3.53 11.58
C TYR A 160 0.15 4.89 11.40
N PRO A 161 0.56 5.54 12.50
CA PRO A 161 1.46 6.69 12.44
C PRO A 161 2.69 6.38 11.60
N SER A 162 3.11 7.31 10.77
CA SER A 162 4.27 7.14 9.89
C SER A 162 4.92 8.49 9.60
N THR A 163 6.12 8.46 9.05
CA THR A 163 6.87 9.65 8.62
C THR A 163 7.15 9.61 7.12
N GLU A 164 7.39 10.77 6.51
CA GLU A 164 7.78 10.83 5.09
C GLU A 164 9.07 10.05 4.83
N LYS A 165 9.99 10.04 5.77
CA LYS A 165 11.25 9.33 5.65
C LYS A 165 11.04 7.82 5.56
N LEU A 166 10.13 7.25 6.38
CA LEU A 166 9.74 5.85 6.29
C LEU A 166 9.11 5.53 4.94
N THR A 167 8.13 6.32 4.51
CA THR A 167 7.43 6.13 3.24
C THR A 167 8.39 6.24 2.05
N ASN A 168 9.27 7.23 2.05
CA ASN A 168 10.28 7.43 1.00
C ASN A 168 11.33 6.32 0.94
N SER A 169 11.56 5.62 2.06
CA SER A 169 12.46 4.46 2.17
C SER A 169 11.77 3.11 1.94
N GLY A 170 10.51 3.12 1.48
CA GLY A 170 9.76 1.91 1.15
C GLY A 170 9.10 1.20 2.34
N VAL A 171 9.04 1.84 3.51
CA VAL A 171 8.28 1.35 4.68
C VAL A 171 6.90 2.02 4.69
N SER A 172 6.00 1.49 3.87
CA SER A 172 4.63 1.98 3.77
C SER A 172 3.75 1.46 4.91
N ASN A 173 2.56 2.05 5.09
CA ASN A 173 1.54 1.53 6.01
C ASN A 173 1.17 0.07 5.73
N LYS A 174 1.15 -0.34 4.46
CA LYS A 174 0.95 -1.74 4.07
C LYS A 174 2.03 -2.65 4.67
N MET A 175 3.30 -2.23 4.64
CA MET A 175 4.39 -3.00 5.23
C MET A 175 4.24 -3.09 6.75
N ILE A 176 3.90 -1.99 7.42
CA ILE A 176 3.65 -1.99 8.88
C ILE A 176 2.51 -2.96 9.23
N ARG A 177 1.41 -2.94 8.48
CA ARG A 177 0.31 -3.91 8.68
C ARG A 177 0.77 -5.35 8.54
N ILE A 178 1.59 -5.65 7.54
CA ILE A 178 2.15 -7.01 7.33
C ILE A 178 3.01 -7.42 8.53
N TYR A 179 3.83 -6.52 9.05
CA TYR A 179 4.67 -6.81 10.21
C TYR A 179 3.84 -7.06 11.48
N VAL A 180 2.83 -6.23 11.73
CA VAL A 180 1.89 -6.43 12.86
C VAL A 180 1.16 -7.76 12.73
N GLN A 181 0.68 -8.11 11.53
CA GLN A 181 0.02 -9.39 11.27
C GLN A 181 0.94 -10.59 11.52
N GLN A 182 2.21 -10.52 11.14
CA GLN A 182 3.18 -11.57 11.44
C GLN A 182 3.32 -11.80 12.95
N VAL A 183 3.35 -10.73 13.74
CA VAL A 183 3.40 -10.84 15.20
C VAL A 183 2.11 -11.48 15.73
N LEU A 184 0.95 -10.99 15.32
CA LEU A 184 -0.35 -11.52 15.78
C LEU A 184 -0.54 -13.01 15.44
N GLN A 185 -0.16 -13.45 14.25
CA GLN A 185 -0.28 -14.85 13.82
C GLN A 185 0.58 -15.84 14.64
N GLN A 186 1.58 -15.35 15.36
CA GLN A 186 2.41 -16.20 16.22
C GLN A 186 1.79 -16.43 17.61
N PHE A 187 0.79 -15.63 17.99
CA PHE A 187 0.21 -15.65 19.33
C PHE A 187 -1.26 -16.09 19.35
N TYR A 188 -1.90 -16.23 18.20
CA TYR A 188 -3.26 -16.71 18.02
C TYR A 188 -3.31 -17.81 16.95
#